data_6dffb3ca9fd20656184c9a384b002990
#
_entry.id   6dffb3ca9fd20656184c9a384b002990
#
_cell.length_a   1.000
_cell.length_b   1.000
_cell.length_c   1.000
_cell.angle_alpha   90.00
_cell.angle_beta   90.00
_cell.angle_gamma   90.00
#
_symmetry.space_group_name_H-M   'P 1'
#
loop_
_entity.id
_entity.type
_entity.pdbx_description
1 polymer ?
#
loop_
_entity_poly.entity_id
_entity_poly.type
_entity_poly.pdbx_seq_one_letter_code
_entity_poly.pdbx_strand_id
1 'polypeptide(L)'
;MARIGSFEGVENPEQSKPSETEVKPVVPSETDKKKLERPSGNLEIKRSGEAQQKSDGKEKLGNVRPKEESLDNKKPENVESTMNDYFKDLKNRSECPETIKDRPFESKDLKKLSPEETAAKRDEFDDKKPELKKQWSEENGQPWPKYDEDVYSSNGKMIRKAGGDYDAHHIQPLGMNGENKASNITPLHANEHYDKQGVHAPDSPYSKLD
;
A
#
# COMPACT_ATOMS: atom_id res chain seq x y z
N MET A 1 8.19 46.37 -65.02
CA MET A 1 7.63 47.42 -64.18
C MET A 1 6.65 46.78 -63.21
N ALA A 2 7.03 46.54 -62.00
CA ALA A 2 6.16 45.98 -60.93
C ALA A 2 6.26 46.94 -59.72
N ARG A 3 5.08 47.36 -59.27
CA ARG A 3 4.92 48.33 -58.18
C ARG A 3 5.06 47.62 -56.82
N ILE A 4 5.82 48.24 -55.92
CA ILE A 4 6.01 47.94 -54.55
C ILE A 4 4.76 48.47 -53.79
N GLY A 5 4.03 47.62 -53.11
CA GLY A 5 2.97 48.00 -52.18
C GLY A 5 3.51 47.99 -50.78
N SER A 6 3.54 49.20 -50.13
CA SER A 6 3.84 49.40 -48.73
C SER A 6 2.71 48.93 -47.88
N PHE A 7 2.96 48.06 -46.87
CA PHE A 7 2.02 47.67 -45.82
C PHE A 7 2.28 48.52 -44.59
N GLU A 8 1.32 49.34 -44.23
CA GLU A 8 1.30 50.19 -43.03
C GLU A 8 0.98 49.33 -41.78
N GLY A 9 1.59 49.77 -40.66
CA GLY A 9 1.58 49.09 -39.38
C GLY A 9 0.21 48.97 -38.74
N VAL A 10 0.02 47.85 -38.06
CA VAL A 10 -1.08 47.61 -37.13
C VAL A 10 -0.54 47.83 -35.71
N GLU A 11 -1.08 48.86 -35.07
CA GLU A 11 -0.84 49.19 -33.67
C GLU A 11 -1.34 48.06 -32.75
N ASN A 12 -0.49 47.74 -31.78
CA ASN A 12 -0.73 46.71 -30.78
C ASN A 12 -1.53 47.33 -29.61
N PRO A 13 -2.69 46.84 -29.20
CA PRO A 13 -3.40 47.37 -28.04
C PRO A 13 -2.73 46.90 -26.75
N GLU A 14 -2.53 47.89 -25.91
CA GLU A 14 -2.01 47.93 -24.56
C GLU A 14 -2.57 46.82 -23.66
N GLN A 15 -1.67 45.95 -23.16
CA GLN A 15 -1.98 44.93 -22.17
C GLN A 15 -2.18 45.58 -20.81
N SER A 16 -3.42 45.65 -20.36
CA SER A 16 -3.78 46.02 -18.99
C SER A 16 -3.27 44.97 -18.00
N LYS A 17 -2.39 45.35 -17.09
CA LYS A 17 -1.90 44.52 -15.98
C LYS A 17 -3.05 44.18 -15.03
N PRO A 18 -3.21 42.93 -14.57
CA PRO A 18 -4.10 42.61 -13.47
C PRO A 18 -3.49 43.15 -12.15
N SER A 19 -4.34 43.79 -11.34
CA SER A 19 -4.01 44.30 -10.01
C SER A 19 -3.67 43.14 -9.07
N GLU A 20 -2.48 43.18 -8.49
CA GLU A 20 -2.10 42.31 -7.37
C GLU A 20 -2.95 42.64 -6.13
N THR A 21 -3.88 41.76 -5.82
CA THR A 21 -4.54 41.74 -4.52
C THR A 21 -3.61 41.06 -3.53
N GLU A 22 -2.97 41.86 -2.69
CA GLU A 22 -2.13 41.43 -1.57
C GLU A 22 -2.99 40.65 -0.55
N VAL A 23 -2.92 39.31 -0.59
CA VAL A 23 -3.55 38.45 0.41
C VAL A 23 -2.61 38.35 1.61
N LYS A 24 -2.93 39.08 2.67
CA LYS A 24 -2.22 38.98 3.96
C LYS A 24 -2.36 37.57 4.52
N PRO A 25 -1.29 36.94 5.04
CA PRO A 25 -1.38 35.64 5.69
C PRO A 25 -2.20 35.76 6.98
N VAL A 26 -3.25 34.95 7.07
CA VAL A 26 -4.03 34.78 8.30
C VAL A 26 -3.19 33.89 9.23
N VAL A 27 -2.71 34.48 10.31
CA VAL A 27 -2.04 33.74 11.39
C VAL A 27 -3.14 33.05 12.22
N PRO A 28 -3.12 31.72 12.41
CA PRO A 28 -4.07 31.07 13.30
C PRO A 28 -3.77 31.42 14.75
N SER A 29 -4.81 31.83 15.49
CA SER A 29 -4.73 32.14 16.92
C SER A 29 -4.46 30.87 17.74
N GLU A 30 -3.56 31.05 18.73
CA GLU A 30 -3.22 30.03 19.74
C GLU A 30 -4.36 29.81 20.75
N THR A 31 -5.40 29.07 20.38
CA THR A 31 -6.33 28.52 21.37
C THR A 31 -6.96 27.27 20.79
N ASP A 32 -6.27 26.13 20.91
CA ASP A 32 -6.90 24.79 21.02
C ASP A 32 -5.83 23.68 21.18
N LYS A 33 -4.95 23.87 22.17
CA LYS A 33 -4.17 22.74 22.70
C LYS A 33 -4.97 22.08 23.85
N LYS A 34 -6.03 21.37 23.51
CA LYS A 34 -6.66 20.46 24.47
C LYS A 34 -6.04 19.07 24.31
N LYS A 35 -5.01 18.86 25.14
CA LYS A 35 -4.32 17.60 25.38
C LYS A 35 -5.33 16.47 25.66
N LEU A 36 -5.51 15.52 24.75
CA LEU A 36 -6.18 14.27 25.02
C LEU A 36 -5.18 13.32 25.68
N GLU A 37 -5.24 13.24 27.00
CA GLU A 37 -4.56 12.22 27.78
C GLU A 37 -5.27 10.87 27.56
N ARG A 38 -4.53 9.87 27.11
CA ARG A 38 -5.01 8.47 27.05
C ARG A 38 -4.92 7.88 28.46
N PRO A 39 -5.97 7.25 29.00
CA PRO A 39 -5.85 6.54 30.26
C PRO A 39 -5.06 5.24 30.06
N SER A 40 -3.94 5.11 30.74
CA SER A 40 -3.22 3.86 31.01
C SER A 40 -4.07 2.98 31.91
N GLY A 41 -4.81 2.05 31.34
CA GLY A 41 -5.49 1.00 32.08
C GLY A 41 -4.62 -0.23 32.22
N ASN A 42 -3.92 -0.33 33.35
CA ASN A 42 -3.20 -1.52 33.76
C ASN A 42 -4.22 -2.55 34.29
N LEU A 43 -4.51 -3.59 33.53
CA LEU A 43 -5.36 -4.70 34.00
C LEU A 43 -4.47 -5.77 34.61
N GLU A 44 -4.33 -5.71 35.93
CA GLU A 44 -3.83 -6.80 36.75
C GLU A 44 -4.79 -7.98 36.74
N ILE A 45 -4.41 -9.09 36.13
CA ILE A 45 -5.13 -10.36 36.26
C ILE A 45 -4.60 -11.08 37.51
N LYS A 46 -5.36 -11.02 38.57
CA LYS A 46 -5.17 -11.83 39.79
C LYS A 46 -5.42 -13.31 39.48
N ARG A 47 -4.39 -14.12 39.64
CA ARG A 47 -4.51 -15.57 39.73
C ARG A 47 -4.87 -15.93 41.18
N SER A 48 -5.98 -16.64 41.35
CA SER A 48 -6.31 -17.45 42.50
C SER A 48 -7.08 -18.66 41.96
N GLY A 49 -6.88 -19.87 42.36
CA GLY A 49 -6.27 -20.52 43.47
C GLY A 49 -6.36 -22.03 43.22
N GLU A 50 -5.63 -22.74 44.00
CA GLU A 50 -5.45 -24.18 44.05
C GLU A 50 -6.73 -25.00 44.19
N ALA A 51 -6.75 -26.21 43.60
CA ALA A 51 -7.30 -27.41 44.28
C ALA A 51 -6.70 -28.68 43.68
N GLN A 52 -6.00 -29.39 44.54
CA GLN A 52 -5.56 -30.77 44.37
C GLN A 52 -6.74 -31.71 44.31
N GLN A 53 -6.65 -32.81 43.54
CA GLN A 53 -7.02 -34.14 44.02
C GLN A 53 -6.41 -35.25 43.17
N LYS A 54 -5.89 -36.23 43.90
CA LYS A 54 -5.31 -37.52 43.45
C LYS A 54 -6.42 -38.48 43.04
N SER A 55 -6.16 -39.39 42.11
CA SER A 55 -6.42 -40.85 42.21
C SER A 55 -5.88 -41.60 41.01
N ASP A 56 -4.95 -42.43 41.26
CA ASP A 56 -4.76 -43.85 40.97
C ASP A 56 -5.23 -44.47 39.64
N GLY A 57 -4.24 -45.00 38.90
CA GLY A 57 -4.30 -46.41 38.48
C GLY A 57 -4.88 -46.74 37.11
N LYS A 58 -4.03 -46.93 36.13
CA LYS A 58 -3.79 -48.19 35.43
C LYS A 58 -3.03 -47.98 34.12
N GLU A 59 -1.84 -48.54 34.10
CA GLU A 59 -1.09 -48.76 32.88
C GLU A 59 -1.90 -49.61 31.88
N LYS A 60 -2.11 -49.06 30.66
CA LYS A 60 -2.30 -49.87 29.47
C LYS A 60 -1.26 -49.42 28.47
N LEU A 61 -0.28 -50.28 28.26
CA LEU A 61 0.59 -50.23 27.06
C LEU A 61 -0.31 -50.25 25.82
N GLY A 62 -0.60 -49.05 25.29
CA GLY A 62 -1.19 -48.85 24.00
C GLY A 62 -0.08 -48.42 23.05
N ASN A 63 0.17 -49.26 22.06
CA ASN A 63 1.08 -49.10 20.96
C ASN A 63 0.84 -47.74 20.30
N VAL A 64 1.60 -46.72 20.71
CA VAL A 64 1.60 -45.40 20.06
C VAL A 64 2.47 -45.54 18.82
N ARG A 65 1.79 -45.85 17.68
CA ARG A 65 2.38 -45.57 16.39
C ARG A 65 2.68 -44.07 16.37
N PRO A 66 3.91 -43.65 15.99
CA PRO A 66 4.16 -42.25 15.72
C PRO A 66 3.13 -41.85 14.65
N LYS A 67 2.29 -40.86 14.95
CA LYS A 67 1.57 -40.11 13.96
C LYS A 67 2.68 -39.47 13.11
N GLU A 68 2.92 -40.08 11.95
CA GLU A 68 3.59 -39.38 10.88
C GLU A 68 2.71 -38.13 10.68
N GLU A 69 3.18 -36.99 11.22
CA GLU A 69 2.80 -35.70 10.70
C GLU A 69 3.14 -35.80 9.21
N SER A 70 2.10 -35.99 8.41
CA SER A 70 2.17 -35.67 7.01
C SER A 70 2.53 -34.18 6.96
N LEU A 71 3.84 -33.90 6.95
CA LEU A 71 4.36 -32.71 6.32
C LEU A 71 3.68 -32.73 4.95
N ASP A 72 2.63 -31.91 4.84
CA ASP A 72 2.02 -31.55 3.59
C ASP A 72 3.18 -31.03 2.74
N ASN A 73 3.83 -31.96 2.02
CA ASN A 73 4.68 -31.68 0.88
C ASN A 73 3.76 -31.13 -0.21
N LYS A 74 3.14 -29.99 0.07
CA LYS A 74 2.68 -29.08 -0.94
C LYS A 74 3.96 -28.70 -1.68
N LYS A 75 4.27 -29.50 -2.71
CA LYS A 75 5.26 -29.20 -3.75
C LYS A 75 5.22 -27.70 -3.92
N PRO A 76 6.33 -26.97 -3.83
CA PRO A 76 6.30 -25.53 -4.00
C PRO A 76 5.66 -25.27 -5.36
N GLU A 77 4.34 -25.04 -5.35
CA GLU A 77 3.59 -24.62 -6.52
C GLU A 77 4.25 -23.34 -6.91
N ASN A 78 5.22 -23.49 -7.74
CA ASN A 78 5.92 -22.53 -8.56
C ASN A 78 5.67 -21.08 -8.10
N VAL A 79 6.35 -20.69 -7.01
CA VAL A 79 6.27 -19.30 -6.46
C VAL A 79 6.42 -18.29 -7.60
N GLU A 80 7.23 -18.60 -8.61
CA GLU A 80 7.38 -17.78 -9.80
C GLU A 80 6.09 -17.66 -10.59
N SER A 81 5.36 -18.78 -10.79
CA SER A 81 4.07 -18.75 -11.49
C SER A 81 3.05 -17.92 -10.73
N THR A 82 2.95 -18.15 -9.42
CA THR A 82 2.03 -17.37 -8.55
C THR A 82 2.39 -15.89 -8.55
N MET A 83 3.69 -15.56 -8.51
CA MET A 83 4.17 -14.19 -8.56
C MET A 83 3.87 -13.53 -9.91
N ASN A 84 4.01 -14.28 -11.02
CA ASN A 84 3.66 -13.79 -12.34
C ASN A 84 2.15 -13.58 -12.52
N ASP A 85 1.32 -14.45 -11.93
CA ASP A 85 -0.14 -14.29 -11.94
C ASP A 85 -0.57 -13.07 -11.12
N TYR A 86 0.03 -12.90 -9.93
CA TYR A 86 -0.17 -11.70 -9.12
C TYR A 86 0.27 -10.42 -9.86
N PHE A 87 1.42 -10.44 -10.52
CA PHE A 87 1.92 -9.30 -11.27
C PHE A 87 0.98 -8.87 -12.40
N LYS A 88 0.42 -9.83 -13.13
CA LYS A 88 -0.59 -9.58 -14.17
C LYS A 88 -1.86 -8.99 -13.57
N ASP A 89 -2.34 -9.57 -12.46
CA ASP A 89 -3.52 -9.08 -11.76
C ASP A 89 -3.31 -7.63 -11.27
N LEU A 90 -2.17 -7.34 -10.63
CA LEU A 90 -1.81 -5.99 -10.19
C LEU A 90 -1.74 -4.99 -11.35
N LYS A 91 -1.12 -5.38 -12.46
CA LYS A 91 -1.00 -4.52 -13.64
C LYS A 91 -2.37 -4.18 -14.25
N ASN A 92 -3.30 -5.13 -14.23
CA ASN A 92 -4.67 -4.90 -14.70
C ASN A 92 -5.49 -3.99 -13.77
N ARG A 93 -5.13 -3.91 -12.48
CA ARG A 93 -5.82 -3.10 -11.47
C ARG A 93 -5.22 -1.71 -11.31
N SER A 94 -3.98 -1.52 -11.73
CA SER A 94 -3.29 -0.24 -11.57
C SER A 94 -3.88 0.82 -12.49
N GLU A 95 -4.04 2.03 -11.98
CA GLU A 95 -4.43 3.21 -12.78
C GLU A 95 -3.30 3.67 -13.72
N CYS A 96 -2.07 3.22 -13.47
CA CYS A 96 -0.89 3.58 -14.24
C CYS A 96 -0.12 2.32 -14.69
N PRO A 97 -0.76 1.38 -15.43
CA PRO A 97 -0.13 0.10 -15.78
C PRO A 97 1.14 0.23 -16.63
N GLU A 98 1.27 1.32 -17.38
CA GLU A 98 2.45 1.64 -18.19
C GLU A 98 3.69 1.93 -17.35
N THR A 99 3.53 2.32 -16.08
CA THR A 99 4.65 2.55 -15.16
C THR A 99 5.19 1.26 -14.54
N ILE A 100 4.40 0.18 -14.61
CA ILE A 100 4.80 -1.14 -14.13
C ILE A 100 5.58 -1.84 -15.24
N LYS A 101 6.91 -1.76 -15.15
CA LYS A 101 7.80 -2.37 -16.15
C LYS A 101 7.71 -3.89 -16.09
N ASP A 102 7.54 -4.51 -17.26
CA ASP A 102 7.58 -5.97 -17.36
C ASP A 102 8.96 -6.48 -16.94
N ARG A 103 8.97 -7.37 -15.97
CA ARG A 103 10.17 -8.05 -15.48
C ARG A 103 9.82 -9.50 -15.12
N PRO A 104 10.67 -10.47 -15.43
CA PRO A 104 10.50 -11.82 -14.90
C PRO A 104 10.79 -11.80 -13.39
N PHE A 105 10.04 -12.59 -12.63
CA PHE A 105 10.38 -12.90 -11.24
C PHE A 105 11.04 -14.26 -11.23
N GLU A 106 12.32 -14.31 -10.85
CA GLU A 106 13.07 -15.55 -10.71
C GLU A 106 13.05 -16.02 -9.25
N SER A 107 12.97 -17.33 -9.00
CA SER A 107 12.91 -17.87 -7.63
C SER A 107 14.05 -17.41 -6.73
N LYS A 108 15.22 -17.13 -7.29
CA LYS A 108 16.36 -16.59 -6.52
C LYS A 108 16.11 -15.20 -5.92
N ASP A 109 15.21 -14.42 -6.54
CA ASP A 109 14.88 -13.05 -6.13
C ASP A 109 13.67 -13.03 -5.17
N LEU A 110 12.96 -14.16 -5.08
CA LEU A 110 11.74 -14.33 -4.29
C LEU A 110 12.07 -15.07 -3.00
N LYS A 111 12.48 -14.34 -1.97
CA LYS A 111 12.72 -14.89 -0.64
C LYS A 111 11.54 -14.55 0.26
N LYS A 112 10.83 -15.57 0.77
CA LYS A 112 9.81 -15.33 1.81
C LYS A 112 10.49 -14.88 3.09
N LEU A 113 10.08 -13.71 3.59
CA LEU A 113 10.57 -13.12 4.83
C LEU A 113 9.75 -13.62 6.02
N SER A 114 10.33 -13.55 7.22
CA SER A 114 9.57 -13.76 8.45
C SER A 114 8.56 -12.63 8.68
N PRO A 115 7.52 -12.84 9.51
CA PRO A 115 6.59 -11.79 9.87
C PRO A 115 7.28 -10.55 10.47
N GLU A 116 8.32 -10.75 11.28
CA GLU A 116 9.09 -9.69 11.93
C GLU A 116 9.90 -8.87 10.90
N GLU A 117 10.58 -9.56 9.98
CA GLU A 117 11.32 -8.90 8.89
C GLU A 117 10.36 -8.10 7.99
N THR A 118 9.19 -8.67 7.70
CA THR A 118 8.16 -8.01 6.89
C THR A 118 7.60 -6.78 7.61
N ALA A 119 7.35 -6.87 8.93
CA ALA A 119 6.87 -5.75 9.73
C ALA A 119 7.90 -4.61 9.75
N ALA A 120 9.18 -4.91 9.98
CA ALA A 120 10.24 -3.90 9.96
C ALA A 120 10.33 -3.16 8.60
N LYS A 121 10.20 -3.90 7.48
CA LYS A 121 10.14 -3.28 6.15
C LYS A 121 8.90 -2.42 5.96
N ARG A 122 7.77 -2.78 6.57
CA ARG A 122 6.53 -2.01 6.51
C ARG A 122 6.65 -0.69 7.27
N ASP A 123 7.24 -0.72 8.46
CA ASP A 123 7.52 0.48 9.24
C ASP A 123 8.45 1.43 8.46
N GLU A 124 9.52 0.90 7.88
CA GLU A 124 10.41 1.66 7.00
C GLU A 124 9.67 2.26 5.80
N PHE A 125 8.75 1.51 5.20
CA PHE A 125 7.93 2.00 4.09
C PHE A 125 7.03 3.15 4.51
N ASP A 126 6.38 3.05 5.67
CA ASP A 126 5.47 4.10 6.14
C ASP A 126 6.21 5.42 6.38
N ASP A 127 7.45 5.36 6.87
CA ASP A 127 8.32 6.53 7.03
C ASP A 127 8.73 7.15 5.69
N LYS A 128 9.06 6.30 4.70
CA LYS A 128 9.57 6.72 3.38
C LYS A 128 8.50 7.00 2.34
N LYS A 129 7.27 6.62 2.58
CA LYS A 129 6.17 6.66 1.61
C LYS A 129 6.00 8.01 0.90
N PRO A 130 6.05 9.18 1.57
CA PRO A 130 5.91 10.46 0.89
C PRO A 130 7.05 10.71 -0.12
N GLU A 131 8.28 10.37 0.26
CA GLU A 131 9.45 10.55 -0.60
C GLU A 131 9.42 9.56 -1.78
N LEU A 132 9.03 8.31 -1.54
CA LEU A 132 8.90 7.30 -2.60
C LEU A 132 7.85 7.69 -3.65
N LYS A 133 6.72 8.27 -3.24
CA LYS A 133 5.70 8.79 -4.16
C LYS A 133 6.24 9.94 -5.01
N LYS A 134 7.02 10.83 -4.40
CA LYS A 134 7.66 11.94 -5.12
C LYS A 134 8.65 11.41 -6.15
N GLN A 135 9.55 10.50 -5.75
CA GLN A 135 10.51 9.86 -6.66
C GLN A 135 9.80 9.11 -7.81
N TRP A 136 8.72 8.38 -7.48
CA TRP A 136 7.91 7.72 -8.50
C TRP A 136 7.36 8.73 -9.53
N SER A 137 6.86 9.88 -9.06
CA SER A 137 6.34 10.93 -9.95
C SER A 137 7.43 11.51 -10.85
N GLU A 138 8.63 11.73 -10.32
CA GLU A 138 9.80 12.21 -11.07
C GLU A 138 10.26 11.18 -12.10
N GLU A 139 10.35 9.88 -11.73
CA GLU A 139 10.77 8.78 -12.60
C GLU A 139 9.80 8.52 -13.77
N ASN A 140 8.50 8.75 -13.54
CA ASN A 140 7.46 8.47 -14.52
C ASN A 140 6.95 9.73 -15.27
N GLY A 141 7.42 10.92 -14.89
CA GLY A 141 7.06 12.18 -15.55
C GLY A 141 5.58 12.57 -15.38
N GLN A 142 4.92 12.04 -14.35
CA GLN A 142 3.51 12.32 -14.05
C GLN A 142 3.28 12.41 -12.53
N PRO A 143 2.30 13.21 -12.07
CA PRO A 143 2.01 13.32 -10.64
C PRO A 143 1.44 12.01 -10.10
N TRP A 144 1.68 11.74 -8.78
CA TRP A 144 1.00 10.65 -8.09
C TRP A 144 -0.52 10.87 -8.14
N PRO A 145 -1.33 9.88 -8.57
CA PRO A 145 -2.78 10.05 -8.71
C PRO A 145 -3.46 10.40 -7.40
N LYS A 146 -4.51 11.20 -7.50
CA LYS A 146 -5.37 11.61 -6.38
C LYS A 146 -6.81 11.24 -6.66
N TYR A 147 -7.57 11.01 -5.59
CA TYR A 147 -9.00 10.81 -5.69
C TYR A 147 -9.67 12.13 -6.09
N ASP A 148 -10.50 12.08 -7.11
CA ASP A 148 -11.35 13.20 -7.57
C ASP A 148 -12.65 13.29 -6.76
N GLU A 149 -13.09 12.19 -6.13
CA GLU A 149 -14.26 12.09 -5.27
C GLU A 149 -13.98 11.29 -4.00
N ASP A 150 -14.92 11.38 -3.02
CA ASP A 150 -14.85 10.55 -1.81
C ASP A 150 -15.10 9.08 -2.14
N VAL A 151 -14.25 8.20 -1.65
CA VAL A 151 -14.34 6.74 -1.88
C VAL A 151 -14.96 6.06 -0.67
N TYR A 152 -15.94 5.20 -0.93
CA TYR A 152 -16.65 4.44 0.09
C TYR A 152 -16.40 2.95 -0.08
N SER A 153 -16.27 2.24 1.03
CA SER A 153 -16.24 0.78 1.05
C SER A 153 -17.62 0.19 0.69
N SER A 154 -17.67 -1.10 0.39
CA SER A 154 -18.92 -1.84 0.15
C SER A 154 -19.94 -1.74 1.29
N ASN A 155 -19.52 -1.35 2.51
CA ASN A 155 -20.37 -1.14 3.68
C ASN A 155 -20.83 0.32 3.83
N GLY A 156 -20.56 1.20 2.85
CA GLY A 156 -20.89 2.62 2.90
C GLY A 156 -20.03 3.48 3.83
N LYS A 157 -18.92 2.94 4.36
CA LYS A 157 -17.97 3.70 5.16
C LYS A 157 -17.00 4.44 4.22
N MET A 158 -16.86 5.75 4.40
CA MET A 158 -15.84 6.52 3.70
C MET A 158 -14.44 6.04 4.09
N ILE A 159 -13.63 5.69 3.09
CA ILE A 159 -12.28 5.15 3.26
C ILE A 159 -11.20 6.08 2.73
N ARG A 160 -11.52 6.91 1.74
CA ARG A 160 -10.62 7.96 1.21
C ARG A 160 -11.42 9.20 0.88
N LYS A 161 -10.77 10.36 0.98
CA LYS A 161 -11.36 11.67 0.65
C LYS A 161 -10.89 12.13 -0.71
N ALA A 162 -11.74 12.88 -1.41
CA ALA A 162 -11.36 13.66 -2.57
C ALA A 162 -10.11 14.51 -2.28
N GLY A 163 -9.19 14.58 -3.26
CA GLY A 163 -7.89 15.24 -3.13
C GLY A 163 -6.82 14.44 -2.39
N GLY A 164 -7.18 13.32 -1.73
CA GLY A 164 -6.21 12.40 -1.14
C GLY A 164 -5.43 11.63 -2.19
N ASP A 165 -4.24 11.17 -1.85
CA ASP A 165 -3.42 10.34 -2.74
C ASP A 165 -3.98 8.92 -2.85
N TYR A 166 -3.84 8.30 -4.03
CA TYR A 166 -4.02 6.85 -4.18
C TYR A 166 -3.09 6.08 -3.25
N ASP A 167 -3.48 4.86 -2.90
CA ASP A 167 -2.66 4.00 -2.06
C ASP A 167 -1.40 3.59 -2.82
N ALA A 168 -0.29 3.50 -2.10
CA ALA A 168 0.94 2.95 -2.64
C ALA A 168 0.98 1.45 -2.36
N HIS A 169 1.07 0.65 -3.41
CA HIS A 169 1.13 -0.80 -3.35
C HIS A 169 2.46 -1.32 -3.91
N HIS A 170 3.07 -2.31 -3.25
CA HIS A 170 4.34 -2.88 -3.71
C HIS A 170 4.12 -3.83 -4.89
N ILE A 171 4.89 -3.63 -5.97
CA ILE A 171 4.89 -4.50 -7.14
C ILE A 171 5.43 -5.89 -6.76
N GLN A 172 6.58 -5.95 -6.09
CA GLN A 172 7.04 -7.16 -5.41
C GLN A 172 6.69 -7.01 -3.93
N PRO A 173 5.84 -7.88 -3.36
CA PRO A 173 5.41 -7.78 -1.97
C PRO A 173 6.56 -7.75 -0.98
N LEU A 174 6.41 -7.01 0.13
CA LEU A 174 7.43 -6.95 1.18
C LEU A 174 7.71 -8.32 1.77
N GLY A 175 6.67 -9.15 1.99
CA GLY A 175 6.82 -10.54 2.45
C GLY A 175 7.62 -11.44 1.51
N MET A 176 7.71 -11.07 0.24
CA MET A 176 8.53 -11.72 -0.79
C MET A 176 9.84 -10.97 -1.06
N ASN A 177 10.37 -10.31 -0.03
CA ASN A 177 11.60 -9.53 -0.07
C ASN A 177 11.58 -8.32 -1.02
N GLY A 178 10.39 -7.76 -1.31
CA GLY A 178 10.27 -6.51 -2.04
C GLY A 178 11.04 -5.36 -1.36
N GLU A 179 11.55 -4.44 -2.15
CA GLU A 179 12.31 -3.28 -1.67
C GLU A 179 11.42 -2.04 -1.56
N ASN A 180 11.75 -1.15 -0.62
CA ASN A 180 11.14 0.16 -0.48
C ASN A 180 11.79 1.16 -1.45
N LYS A 181 11.46 1.03 -2.73
CA LYS A 181 11.97 1.88 -3.83
C LYS A 181 10.81 2.38 -4.69
N ALA A 182 10.96 3.56 -5.28
CA ALA A 182 9.98 4.14 -6.19
C ALA A 182 9.62 3.19 -7.35
N SER A 183 10.62 2.52 -7.93
CA SER A 183 10.43 1.52 -9.00
C SER A 183 9.72 0.24 -8.57
N ASN A 184 9.49 0.03 -7.27
CA ASN A 184 8.77 -1.13 -6.73
C ASN A 184 7.41 -0.78 -6.13
N ILE A 185 6.90 0.43 -6.34
CA ILE A 185 5.54 0.82 -5.93
C ILE A 185 4.72 1.26 -7.14
N THR A 186 3.42 1.11 -7.03
CA THR A 186 2.43 1.58 -8.00
C THR A 186 1.25 2.22 -7.27
N PRO A 187 0.64 3.28 -7.83
CA PRO A 187 -0.61 3.79 -7.29
C PRO A 187 -1.73 2.78 -7.55
N LEU A 188 -2.55 2.55 -6.53
CA LEU A 188 -3.68 1.65 -6.60
C LEU A 188 -4.89 2.29 -5.94
N HIS A 189 -6.03 2.26 -6.63
CA HIS A 189 -7.28 2.76 -6.07
C HIS A 189 -7.69 1.92 -4.84
N ALA A 190 -8.25 2.54 -3.80
CA ALA A 190 -8.56 1.85 -2.53
C ALA A 190 -9.51 0.66 -2.71
N ASN A 191 -10.45 0.73 -3.65
CA ASN A 191 -11.35 -0.39 -3.93
C ASN A 191 -10.60 -1.56 -4.57
N GLU A 192 -9.66 -1.29 -5.50
CA GLU A 192 -8.78 -2.31 -6.07
C GLU A 192 -7.79 -2.86 -5.05
N HIS A 193 -7.51 -2.10 -3.99
CA HIS A 193 -6.58 -2.51 -2.93
C HIS A 193 -7.27 -3.38 -1.86
N TYR A 194 -8.44 -2.95 -1.34
CA TYR A 194 -9.03 -3.50 -0.12
C TYR A 194 -10.44 -4.06 -0.26
N ASP A 195 -11.11 -3.92 -1.40
CA ASP A 195 -12.45 -4.47 -1.54
C ASP A 195 -12.42 -6.00 -1.59
N LYS A 196 -13.59 -6.62 -1.49
CA LYS A 196 -13.76 -8.09 -1.46
C LYS A 196 -13.17 -8.81 -2.68
N GLN A 197 -12.99 -8.09 -3.77
CA GLN A 197 -12.37 -8.55 -5.01
C GLN A 197 -11.05 -7.82 -5.31
N GLY A 198 -10.55 -7.04 -4.37
CA GLY A 198 -9.30 -6.30 -4.50
C GLY A 198 -8.07 -7.22 -4.52
N VAL A 199 -6.89 -6.61 -4.69
CA VAL A 199 -5.62 -7.36 -4.77
C VAL A 199 -5.35 -8.20 -3.52
N HIS A 200 -5.82 -7.77 -2.34
CA HIS A 200 -5.72 -8.49 -1.08
C HIS A 200 -6.92 -9.41 -0.77
N ALA A 201 -7.80 -9.66 -1.74
CA ALA A 201 -8.92 -10.56 -1.54
C ALA A 201 -8.44 -12.00 -1.23
N PRO A 202 -9.19 -12.80 -0.43
CA PRO A 202 -8.77 -14.14 -0.02
C PRO A 202 -8.46 -15.09 -1.19
N ASP A 203 -9.14 -14.91 -2.33
CA ASP A 203 -8.97 -15.75 -3.51
C ASP A 203 -8.05 -15.13 -4.58
N SER A 204 -7.43 -13.99 -4.26
CA SER A 204 -6.53 -13.32 -5.19
C SER A 204 -5.21 -14.08 -5.36
N PRO A 205 -4.48 -13.85 -6.47
CA PRO A 205 -3.13 -14.40 -6.60
C PRO A 205 -2.18 -13.92 -5.50
N TYR A 206 -2.37 -12.71 -4.95
CA TYR A 206 -1.60 -12.18 -3.83
C TYR A 206 -1.72 -13.05 -2.59
N SER A 207 -2.94 -13.48 -2.23
CA SER A 207 -3.20 -14.28 -1.03
C SER A 207 -2.49 -15.65 -1.03
N LYS A 208 -2.05 -16.11 -2.20
CA LYS A 208 -1.30 -17.36 -2.34
C LYS A 208 0.22 -17.18 -2.12
N LEU A 209 0.68 -15.93 -1.98
CA LEU A 209 2.08 -15.59 -1.70
C LEU A 209 2.36 -15.47 -0.20
N ASP A 210 1.31 -15.25 0.63
CA ASP A 210 1.38 -15.08 2.09
C ASP A 210 1.60 -16.38 2.89
#